data_1c48d185ca2aba33135d7989028a6288
#
_entry.id   1c48d185ca2aba33135d7989028a6288
#
_cell.length_a   1.000
_cell.length_b   1.000
_cell.length_c   1.000
_cell.angle_alpha   90.00
_cell.angle_beta   90.00
_cell.angle_gamma   90.00
#
_symmetry.space_group_name_H-M   'P 1'
#
loop_
_entity.id
_entity.type
_entity.pdbx_description
1 polymer ?
#
loop_
_entity_poly.entity_id
_entity_poly.type
_entity_poly.pdbx_seq_one_letter_code
_entity_poly.pdbx_strand_id
1 'polypeptide(L)'
;LPASSDMVAMVDLVHARDHSPAAQAVFENMLPDLEQSPEARAHLDAMNIDLKEDVTRVYAGGALAAEPRKPLFLVYGSFDTEAINDHLRAEAGTDSLRSRMIEMNGRPAIAMNDQDRSFAAVVADESLVVIGERAEVEAALARVDGDATGALSESTDKVALLREAARGQSMWAALMSIPEDMRSNGSDRVQKITSVARAGTASFTFENDGSL
;
A
#
# COMPACT_ATOMS: atom_id res chain seq x y z
N LEU A 1 8.47 -5.44 -1.42
CA LEU A 1 8.25 -5.21 0.01
C LEU A 1 9.50 -5.63 0.81
N PRO A 2 9.79 -5.02 1.97
CA PRO A 2 10.93 -5.35 2.81
C PRO A 2 10.77 -6.70 3.52
N ALA A 3 11.89 -7.39 3.78
CA ALA A 3 11.92 -8.63 4.56
C ALA A 3 11.47 -8.42 6.02
N SER A 4 11.59 -7.20 6.54
CA SER A 4 11.11 -6.78 7.86
C SER A 4 9.60 -6.68 7.97
N SER A 5 8.85 -6.79 6.86
CA SER A 5 7.39 -6.75 6.89
C SER A 5 6.84 -7.83 7.81
N ASP A 6 6.01 -7.42 8.75
CA ASP A 6 5.26 -8.29 9.66
C ASP A 6 3.81 -8.50 9.20
N MET A 7 3.34 -7.66 8.29
CA MET A 7 2.08 -7.82 7.56
C MET A 7 2.27 -7.51 6.09
N VAL A 8 1.57 -8.24 5.24
CA VAL A 8 1.39 -7.92 3.82
C VAL A 8 -0.07 -8.16 3.46
N ALA A 9 -0.67 -7.20 2.78
CA ALA A 9 -2.01 -7.32 2.21
C ALA A 9 -1.99 -6.95 0.74
N MET A 10 -2.92 -7.46 -0.03
CA MET A 10 -3.12 -7.13 -1.44
C MET A 10 -4.62 -7.01 -1.74
N VAL A 11 -4.94 -6.04 -2.57
CA VAL A 11 -6.26 -5.89 -3.19
C VAL A 11 -6.07 -5.80 -4.70
N ASP A 12 -6.73 -6.69 -5.43
CA ASP A 12 -6.84 -6.64 -6.89
C ASP A 12 -8.13 -5.90 -7.25
N LEU A 13 -7.98 -4.65 -7.67
CA LEU A 13 -9.11 -3.75 -7.91
C LEU A 13 -9.83 -4.06 -9.21
N VAL A 14 -9.13 -4.56 -10.23
CA VAL A 14 -9.74 -4.99 -11.49
C VAL A 14 -10.67 -6.17 -11.21
N HIS A 15 -10.15 -7.19 -10.52
CA HIS A 15 -10.97 -8.35 -10.19
C HIS A 15 -12.15 -8.00 -9.28
N ALA A 16 -11.93 -7.11 -8.31
CA ALA A 16 -12.97 -6.65 -7.40
C ALA A 16 -14.10 -5.92 -8.14
N ARG A 17 -13.78 -5.03 -9.09
CA ARG A 17 -14.77 -4.30 -9.91
C ARG A 17 -15.58 -5.23 -10.81
N ASP A 18 -14.90 -6.15 -11.49
CA ASP A 18 -15.52 -6.94 -12.56
C ASP A 18 -16.39 -8.08 -12.03
N HIS A 19 -16.17 -8.54 -10.80
CA HIS A 19 -16.73 -9.79 -10.32
C HIS A 19 -17.58 -9.68 -9.05
N SER A 20 -17.70 -8.48 -8.42
CA SER A 20 -18.46 -8.39 -7.17
C SER A 20 -19.11 -7.03 -6.90
N PRO A 21 -20.44 -6.95 -6.87
CA PRO A 21 -21.17 -5.78 -6.39
C PRO A 21 -20.83 -5.41 -4.93
N ALA A 22 -20.48 -6.41 -4.10
CA ALA A 22 -20.08 -6.19 -2.71
C ALA A 22 -18.70 -5.54 -2.63
N ALA A 23 -17.74 -5.98 -3.46
CA ALA A 23 -16.41 -5.35 -3.55
C ALA A 23 -16.51 -3.93 -4.10
N GLN A 24 -17.35 -3.72 -5.11
CA GLN A 24 -17.64 -2.39 -5.63
C GLN A 24 -18.20 -1.48 -4.54
N ALA A 25 -19.16 -1.96 -3.74
CA ALA A 25 -19.72 -1.21 -2.61
C ALA A 25 -18.67 -0.90 -1.52
N VAL A 26 -17.76 -1.83 -1.21
CA VAL A 26 -16.63 -1.58 -0.30
C VAL A 26 -15.71 -0.50 -0.88
N PHE A 27 -15.40 -0.59 -2.16
CA PHE A 27 -14.58 0.38 -2.87
C PHE A 27 -15.23 1.76 -2.91
N GLU A 28 -16.52 1.82 -3.26
CA GLU A 28 -17.34 3.03 -3.25
C GLU A 28 -17.47 3.64 -1.85
N ASN A 29 -17.35 2.86 -0.79
CA ASN A 29 -17.34 3.36 0.58
C ASN A 29 -15.94 3.76 1.10
N MET A 30 -14.86 3.25 0.51
CA MET A 30 -13.48 3.62 0.86
C MET A 30 -12.96 4.85 0.11
N LEU A 31 -13.45 5.08 -1.11
CA LEU A 31 -13.06 6.23 -1.94
C LEU A 31 -13.76 7.56 -1.57
N PRO A 32 -14.96 7.61 -0.94
CA PRO A 32 -15.65 8.87 -0.70
C PRO A 32 -14.84 9.91 0.05
N ASP A 33 -13.97 9.47 0.97
CA ASP A 33 -13.15 10.40 1.74
C ASP A 33 -12.09 11.10 0.86
N LEU A 34 -11.60 10.42 -0.18
CA LEU A 34 -10.67 10.99 -1.16
C LEU A 34 -11.42 11.78 -2.25
N GLU A 35 -12.51 11.21 -2.79
CA GLU A 35 -13.31 11.85 -3.84
C GLU A 35 -14.14 13.03 -3.32
N GLN A 36 -14.52 13.05 -2.03
CA GLN A 36 -15.26 14.14 -1.40
C GLN A 36 -14.35 15.29 -0.93
N SER A 37 -13.05 15.09 -0.85
CA SER A 37 -12.10 16.19 -0.64
C SER A 37 -11.89 16.93 -1.96
N PRO A 38 -12.39 18.18 -2.12
CA PRO A 38 -12.15 18.95 -3.35
C PRO A 38 -10.67 19.14 -3.65
N GLU A 39 -9.85 19.20 -2.61
CA GLU A 39 -8.41 19.34 -2.70
C GLU A 39 -7.74 18.07 -3.24
N ALA A 40 -8.08 16.90 -2.68
CA ALA A 40 -7.55 15.62 -3.17
C ALA A 40 -7.97 15.37 -4.62
N ARG A 41 -9.23 15.68 -4.97
CA ARG A 41 -9.72 15.56 -6.35
C ARG A 41 -8.98 16.48 -7.32
N ALA A 42 -8.75 17.73 -6.93
CA ALA A 42 -7.98 18.67 -7.76
C ALA A 42 -6.54 18.16 -8.03
N HIS A 43 -5.90 17.51 -7.05
CA HIS A 43 -4.59 16.90 -7.24
C HIS A 43 -4.66 15.68 -8.18
N LEU A 44 -5.64 14.79 -8.02
CA LEU A 44 -5.83 13.63 -8.89
C LEU A 44 -6.10 14.07 -10.34
N ASP A 45 -7.00 15.04 -10.54
CA ASP A 45 -7.32 15.61 -11.86
C ASP A 45 -6.08 16.25 -12.51
N ALA A 46 -5.27 16.98 -11.73
CA ALA A 46 -4.06 17.63 -12.22
C ALA A 46 -2.95 16.60 -12.58
N MET A 47 -2.92 15.46 -11.91
CA MET A 47 -2.03 14.34 -12.21
C MET A 47 -2.58 13.39 -13.29
N ASN A 48 -3.77 13.68 -13.83
CA ASN A 48 -4.47 12.83 -14.79
C ASN A 48 -4.67 11.40 -14.26
N ILE A 49 -5.06 11.25 -12.98
CA ILE A 49 -5.28 9.96 -12.33
C ILE A 49 -6.77 9.75 -12.08
N ASP A 50 -7.34 8.72 -12.69
CA ASP A 50 -8.62 8.13 -12.30
C ASP A 50 -8.37 6.89 -11.43
N LEU A 51 -8.64 7.01 -10.12
CA LEU A 51 -8.41 5.91 -9.18
C LEU A 51 -9.17 4.62 -9.54
N LYS A 52 -10.30 4.74 -10.27
CA LYS A 52 -11.12 3.60 -10.66
C LYS A 52 -10.60 2.91 -11.91
N GLU A 53 -10.05 3.66 -12.86
CA GLU A 53 -9.59 3.12 -14.13
C GLU A 53 -8.09 2.83 -14.12
N ASP A 54 -7.29 3.74 -13.56
CA ASP A 54 -5.84 3.68 -13.66
C ASP A 54 -5.20 2.79 -12.59
N VAL A 55 -5.84 2.58 -11.43
CA VAL A 55 -5.28 1.71 -10.38
C VAL A 55 -5.81 0.30 -10.53
N THR A 56 -4.89 -0.65 -10.70
CA THR A 56 -5.22 -2.07 -10.91
C THR A 56 -5.04 -2.89 -9.64
N ARG A 57 -4.00 -2.61 -8.85
CA ARG A 57 -3.67 -3.41 -7.66
C ARG A 57 -2.93 -2.60 -6.61
N VAL A 58 -3.24 -2.85 -5.37
CA VAL A 58 -2.56 -2.23 -4.23
C VAL A 58 -1.97 -3.31 -3.32
N TYR A 59 -0.69 -3.22 -3.02
CA TYR A 59 -0.06 -3.96 -1.94
C TYR A 59 0.22 -3.02 -0.79
N ALA A 60 -0.12 -3.45 0.41
CA ALA A 60 0.24 -2.79 1.65
C ALA A 60 1.10 -3.73 2.48
N GLY A 61 2.15 -3.20 3.09
CA GLY A 61 3.03 -3.98 3.95
C GLY A 61 3.95 -3.09 4.77
N GLY A 62 4.83 -3.70 5.53
CA GLY A 62 5.83 -3.01 6.33
C GLY A 62 5.91 -3.54 7.76
N ALA A 63 6.76 -2.90 8.56
CA ALA A 63 6.93 -3.21 9.97
C ALA A 63 5.86 -2.49 10.80
N LEU A 64 4.66 -3.08 10.88
CA LEU A 64 3.51 -2.49 11.58
C LEU A 64 3.55 -2.71 13.08
N ALA A 65 4.30 -3.74 13.55
CA ALA A 65 4.56 -3.97 14.97
C ALA A 65 5.72 -3.11 15.52
N ALA A 66 6.47 -2.41 14.64
CA ALA A 66 7.53 -1.50 15.06
C ALA A 66 6.97 -0.19 15.63
N GLU A 67 7.73 0.41 16.54
CA GLU A 67 7.46 1.76 17.03
C GLU A 67 8.61 2.69 16.61
N PRO A 68 8.38 3.68 15.73
CA PRO A 68 7.12 3.97 15.01
C PRO A 68 6.80 2.96 13.90
N ARG A 69 5.51 2.80 13.58
CA ARG A 69 5.05 1.95 12.46
C ARG A 69 5.62 2.45 11.14
N LYS A 70 6.03 1.51 10.27
CA LYS A 70 6.64 1.80 8.96
C LYS A 70 5.81 1.21 7.81
N PRO A 71 4.69 1.85 7.47
CA PRO A 71 3.88 1.37 6.36
C PRO A 71 4.55 1.65 5.00
N LEU A 72 4.34 0.73 4.06
CA LEU A 72 4.73 0.85 2.67
C LEU A 72 3.58 0.38 1.79
N PHE A 73 3.23 1.19 0.80
CA PHE A 73 2.22 0.87 -0.21
C PHE A 73 2.88 0.83 -1.58
N LEU A 74 2.55 -0.19 -2.36
CA LEU A 74 2.90 -0.32 -3.76
C LEU A 74 1.59 -0.29 -4.55
N VAL A 75 1.40 0.76 -5.33
CA VAL A 75 0.20 1.00 -6.12
C VAL A 75 0.54 0.72 -7.57
N TYR A 76 -0.03 -0.35 -8.12
CA TYR A 76 0.13 -0.73 -9.52
C TYR A 76 -1.02 -0.20 -10.35
N GLY A 77 -0.68 0.25 -11.56
CA GLY A 77 -1.67 0.86 -12.44
C GLY A 77 -1.11 1.26 -13.80
N SER A 78 -1.73 2.27 -14.38
CA SER A 78 -1.28 2.93 -15.61
C SER A 78 -1.19 4.43 -15.31
N PHE A 79 0.02 4.96 -15.19
CA PHE A 79 0.24 6.31 -14.69
C PHE A 79 0.89 7.20 -15.76
N ASP A 80 0.33 8.38 -15.96
CA ASP A 80 0.96 9.45 -16.73
C ASP A 80 2.09 10.08 -15.92
N THR A 81 3.29 9.54 -16.07
CA THR A 81 4.47 9.97 -15.31
C THR A 81 4.85 11.42 -15.57
N GLU A 82 4.57 11.94 -16.77
CA GLU A 82 4.85 13.32 -17.15
C GLU A 82 3.89 14.27 -16.42
N ALA A 83 2.57 14.02 -16.51
CA ALA A 83 1.56 14.83 -15.83
C ALA A 83 1.77 14.83 -14.30
N ILE A 84 2.06 13.67 -13.71
CA ILE A 84 2.36 13.56 -12.28
C ILE A 84 3.60 14.38 -11.91
N ASN A 85 4.71 14.20 -12.63
CA ASN A 85 5.94 14.92 -12.32
C ASN A 85 5.81 16.43 -12.51
N ASP A 86 5.05 16.89 -13.49
CA ASP A 86 4.80 18.32 -13.73
C ASP A 86 3.93 18.90 -12.63
N HIS A 87 2.89 18.18 -12.19
CA HIS A 87 2.09 18.60 -11.04
C HIS A 87 2.94 18.69 -9.76
N LEU A 88 3.76 17.66 -9.49
CA LEU A 88 4.65 17.64 -8.35
C LEU A 88 5.64 18.84 -8.35
N ARG A 89 6.20 19.19 -9.51
CA ARG A 89 7.08 20.37 -9.65
C ARG A 89 6.34 21.68 -9.43
N ALA A 90 5.10 21.78 -9.91
CA ALA A 90 4.27 22.97 -9.71
C ALA A 90 3.95 23.17 -8.21
N GLU A 91 3.56 22.11 -7.52
CA GLU A 91 3.29 22.13 -6.08
C GLU A 91 4.53 22.45 -5.23
N ALA A 92 5.72 22.04 -5.66
CA ALA A 92 6.96 22.35 -4.97
C ALA A 92 7.28 23.85 -4.90
N GLY A 93 6.71 24.63 -5.81
CA GLY A 93 6.83 26.10 -5.82
C GLY A 93 5.85 26.78 -4.84
N THR A 94 4.83 26.07 -4.36
CA THR A 94 3.92 26.57 -3.34
C THR A 94 4.48 26.19 -1.96
N ASP A 95 4.84 27.20 -1.18
CA ASP A 95 5.54 27.08 0.11
C ASP A 95 4.63 26.43 1.18
N SER A 96 4.28 25.16 0.97
CA SER A 96 3.54 24.37 1.95
C SER A 96 4.54 23.81 2.96
N LEU A 97 4.46 24.28 4.19
CA LEU A 97 5.31 23.83 5.31
C LEU A 97 5.24 22.32 5.59
N ARG A 98 4.33 21.61 4.92
CA ARG A 98 4.06 20.18 5.15
C ARG A 98 4.57 19.27 4.04
N SER A 99 4.75 19.76 2.83
CA SER A 99 5.24 18.97 1.70
C SER A 99 6.35 19.69 0.96
N ARG A 100 7.32 18.93 0.47
CA ARG A 100 8.42 19.46 -0.36
C ARG A 100 8.82 18.45 -1.42
N MET A 101 9.24 18.97 -2.56
CA MET A 101 9.91 18.14 -3.56
C MET A 101 11.30 17.74 -3.07
N ILE A 102 11.62 16.49 -3.32
CA ILE A 102 12.94 15.90 -3.13
C ILE A 102 13.27 15.04 -4.35
N GLU A 103 14.49 14.57 -4.44
CA GLU A 103 14.90 13.52 -5.37
C GLU A 103 15.16 12.23 -4.60
N MET A 104 14.65 11.10 -5.11
CA MET A 104 14.85 9.77 -4.55
C MET A 104 15.22 8.81 -5.67
N ASN A 105 16.43 8.25 -5.64
CA ASN A 105 16.96 7.37 -6.68
C ASN A 105 16.82 7.95 -8.10
N GLY A 106 17.10 9.24 -8.27
CA GLY A 106 17.00 9.94 -9.56
C GLY A 106 15.56 10.25 -10.02
N ARG A 107 14.57 10.04 -9.17
CA ARG A 107 13.14 10.30 -9.47
C ARG A 107 12.62 11.46 -8.62
N PRO A 108 11.78 12.34 -9.22
CA PRO A 108 11.05 13.33 -8.43
C PRO A 108 10.12 12.64 -7.41
N ALA A 109 10.10 13.17 -6.19
CA ALA A 109 9.31 12.64 -5.10
C ALA A 109 8.70 13.76 -4.27
N ILE A 110 7.53 13.54 -3.70
CA ILE A 110 7.00 14.40 -2.63
C ILE A 110 7.40 13.79 -1.29
N ALA A 111 8.07 14.56 -0.45
CA ALA A 111 8.23 14.27 0.97
C ALA A 111 7.23 15.08 1.79
N MET A 112 6.51 14.39 2.66
CA MET A 112 5.57 14.96 3.61
C MET A 112 6.13 14.75 5.02
N ASN A 113 6.27 15.82 5.78
CA ASN A 113 6.69 15.74 7.16
C ASN A 113 5.48 15.99 8.06
N ASP A 114 5.15 15.01 8.89
CA ASP A 114 4.12 15.14 9.93
C ASP A 114 4.77 14.81 11.27
N GLN A 115 4.88 15.84 12.12
CA GLN A 115 5.54 15.76 13.42
C GLN A 115 6.93 15.10 13.32
N ASP A 116 7.06 13.87 13.81
CA ASP A 116 8.33 13.09 13.82
C ASP A 116 8.41 12.07 12.67
N ARG A 117 7.49 12.12 11.69
CA ARG A 117 7.44 11.16 10.59
C ARG A 117 7.70 11.84 9.26
N SER A 118 8.51 11.19 8.43
CA SER A 118 8.78 11.61 7.07
C SER A 118 8.24 10.55 6.10
N PHE A 119 7.14 10.88 5.43
CA PHE A 119 6.57 10.08 4.36
C PHE A 119 7.07 10.55 3.00
N ALA A 120 7.09 9.66 2.04
CA ALA A 120 7.36 10.00 0.66
C ALA A 120 6.40 9.28 -0.28
N ALA A 121 6.11 9.92 -1.42
CA ALA A 121 5.44 9.32 -2.56
C ALA A 121 6.26 9.56 -3.82
N VAL A 122 6.48 8.50 -4.59
CA VAL A 122 7.32 8.49 -5.79
C VAL A 122 6.64 7.68 -6.89
N VAL A 123 6.60 8.22 -8.10
CA VAL A 123 6.29 7.42 -9.28
C VAL A 123 7.57 6.71 -9.70
N ALA A 124 7.61 5.39 -9.52
CA ALA A 124 8.77 4.58 -9.86
C ALA A 124 8.90 4.40 -11.37
N ASP A 125 7.78 4.14 -12.04
CA ASP A 125 7.63 4.04 -13.50
C ASP A 125 6.13 4.20 -13.89
N GLU A 126 5.80 4.01 -15.16
CA GLU A 126 4.43 4.11 -15.69
C GLU A 126 3.44 3.12 -15.05
N SER A 127 3.92 2.12 -14.35
CA SER A 127 3.09 1.06 -13.75
C SER A 127 3.11 1.02 -12.23
N LEU A 128 3.95 1.80 -11.56
CA LEU A 128 4.18 1.68 -10.13
C LEU A 128 4.36 3.03 -9.43
N VAL A 129 3.52 3.28 -8.43
CA VAL A 129 3.70 4.33 -7.43
C VAL A 129 4.05 3.69 -6.08
N VAL A 130 5.06 4.24 -5.41
CA VAL A 130 5.53 3.79 -4.09
C VAL A 130 5.25 4.88 -3.07
N ILE A 131 4.55 4.54 -1.99
CA ILE A 131 4.15 5.48 -0.94
C ILE A 131 4.48 4.86 0.43
N GLY A 132 5.09 5.62 1.33
CA GLY A 132 5.37 5.12 2.68
C GLY A 132 6.33 5.97 3.48
N GLU A 133 6.86 5.40 4.55
CA GLU A 133 7.93 6.02 5.30
C GLU A 133 9.16 6.14 4.39
N ARG A 134 9.84 7.28 4.45
CA ARG A 134 10.86 7.66 3.47
C ARG A 134 11.96 6.61 3.29
N ALA A 135 12.48 6.05 4.37
CA ALA A 135 13.53 5.04 4.28
C ALA A 135 13.03 3.72 3.64
N GLU A 136 11.76 3.35 3.87
CA GLU A 136 11.15 2.19 3.24
C GLU A 136 10.90 2.43 1.75
N VAL A 137 10.54 3.66 1.36
CA VAL A 137 10.39 4.06 -0.05
C VAL A 137 11.73 4.01 -0.77
N GLU A 138 12.81 4.58 -0.18
CA GLU A 138 14.17 4.50 -0.74
C GLU A 138 14.61 3.04 -0.96
N ALA A 139 14.40 2.20 0.04
CA ALA A 139 14.71 0.78 -0.07
C ALA A 139 13.84 0.03 -1.10
N ALA A 140 12.57 0.42 -1.26
CA ALA A 140 11.70 -0.14 -2.29
C ALA A 140 12.16 0.24 -3.70
N LEU A 141 12.54 1.51 -3.91
CA LEU A 141 13.07 1.99 -5.19
C LEU A 141 14.39 1.30 -5.55
N ALA A 142 15.30 1.10 -4.59
CA ALA A 142 16.53 0.35 -4.81
C ALA A 142 16.23 -1.07 -5.32
N ARG A 143 15.17 -1.73 -4.79
CA ARG A 143 14.74 -3.04 -5.27
C ARG A 143 14.14 -3.00 -6.67
N VAL A 144 13.39 -1.95 -7.01
CA VAL A 144 12.90 -1.71 -8.38
C VAL A 144 14.08 -1.56 -9.35
N ASP A 145 15.16 -0.89 -8.90
CA ASP A 145 16.38 -0.68 -9.67
C ASP A 145 17.32 -1.92 -9.69
N GLY A 146 16.92 -3.03 -9.07
CA GLY A 146 17.60 -4.32 -9.14
C GLY A 146 18.38 -4.74 -7.90
N ASP A 147 18.42 -3.93 -6.83
CA ASP A 147 19.00 -4.33 -5.54
C ASP A 147 17.98 -5.16 -4.74
N ALA A 148 18.11 -6.48 -4.81
CA ALA A 148 17.22 -7.38 -4.08
C ALA A 148 17.52 -7.49 -2.58
N THR A 149 18.56 -6.84 -2.06
CA THR A 149 18.99 -6.95 -0.66
C THR A 149 17.86 -6.60 0.31
N GLY A 150 17.58 -7.49 1.25
CA GLY A 150 16.53 -7.31 2.24
C GLY A 150 15.11 -7.34 1.65
N ALA A 151 14.92 -7.91 0.47
CA ALA A 151 13.62 -8.13 -0.11
C ALA A 151 12.86 -9.26 0.60
N LEU A 152 11.53 -9.14 0.64
CA LEU A 152 10.67 -10.17 1.21
C LEU A 152 10.85 -11.54 0.52
N SER A 153 11.20 -11.53 -0.77
CA SER A 153 11.49 -12.72 -1.58
C SER A 153 12.68 -13.55 -1.07
N GLU A 154 13.57 -12.98 -0.28
CA GLU A 154 14.69 -13.69 0.34
C GLU A 154 14.25 -14.57 1.54
N SER A 155 13.05 -14.36 2.07
CA SER A 155 12.51 -15.14 3.19
C SER A 155 11.60 -16.27 2.69
N THR A 156 12.13 -17.49 2.63
CA THR A 156 11.41 -18.68 2.14
C THR A 156 10.08 -18.92 2.86
N ASP A 157 10.07 -18.78 4.19
CA ASP A 157 8.87 -19.03 5.01
C ASP A 157 7.79 -17.98 4.75
N LYS A 158 8.19 -16.69 4.65
CA LYS A 158 7.27 -15.61 4.33
C LYS A 158 6.71 -15.74 2.91
N VAL A 159 7.56 -16.09 1.95
CA VAL A 159 7.12 -16.34 0.56
C VAL A 159 6.13 -17.50 0.48
N ALA A 160 6.34 -18.58 1.24
CA ALA A 160 5.41 -19.70 1.29
C ALA A 160 4.04 -19.26 1.82
N LEU A 161 4.02 -18.47 2.91
CA LEU A 161 2.79 -17.93 3.49
C LEU A 161 2.04 -17.01 2.52
N LEU A 162 2.78 -16.13 1.80
CA LEU A 162 2.18 -15.28 0.78
C LEU A 162 1.58 -16.05 -0.39
N ARG A 163 2.27 -17.09 -0.86
CA ARG A 163 1.75 -17.95 -1.94
C ARG A 163 0.49 -18.68 -1.52
N GLU A 164 0.36 -19.04 -0.26
CA GLU A 164 -0.86 -19.64 0.27
C GLU A 164 -2.00 -18.62 0.31
N ALA A 165 -1.75 -17.41 0.85
CA ALA A 165 -2.73 -16.33 0.92
C ALA A 165 -3.20 -15.89 -0.48
N ALA A 166 -2.29 -15.83 -1.45
CA ALA A 166 -2.54 -15.25 -2.78
C ALA A 166 -3.22 -16.19 -3.78
N ARG A 167 -3.64 -17.41 -3.39
CA ARG A 167 -4.20 -18.42 -4.31
C ARG A 167 -5.51 -17.99 -4.99
N GLY A 168 -5.39 -17.19 -6.05
CA GLY A 168 -6.53 -16.76 -6.88
C GLY A 168 -7.53 -15.85 -6.17
N GLN A 169 -7.10 -15.18 -5.11
CA GLN A 169 -7.95 -14.32 -4.30
C GLN A 169 -7.88 -12.87 -4.77
N SER A 170 -9.02 -12.19 -4.81
CA SER A 170 -9.11 -10.76 -5.14
C SER A 170 -8.57 -9.88 -4.02
N MET A 171 -8.67 -10.34 -2.80
CA MET A 171 -8.14 -9.67 -1.62
C MET A 171 -7.56 -10.71 -0.67
N TRP A 172 -6.38 -10.42 -0.13
CA TRP A 172 -5.79 -11.26 0.89
C TRP A 172 -4.87 -10.46 1.81
N ALA A 173 -4.67 -10.98 3.01
CA ALA A 173 -3.69 -10.49 3.96
C ALA A 173 -2.93 -11.66 4.60
N ALA A 174 -1.64 -11.45 4.82
CA ALA A 174 -0.78 -12.37 5.55
C ALA A 174 -0.13 -11.63 6.72
N LEU A 175 -0.32 -12.13 7.92
CA LEU A 175 0.38 -11.70 9.11
C LEU A 175 1.61 -12.58 9.29
N MET A 176 2.80 -12.02 9.14
CA MET A 176 4.08 -12.71 9.29
C MET A 176 4.49 -12.87 10.76
N SER A 177 4.04 -11.93 11.58
CA SER A 177 4.10 -11.98 13.03
C SER A 177 2.82 -11.34 13.61
N ILE A 178 2.36 -11.82 14.74
CA ILE A 178 1.17 -11.27 15.40
C ILE A 178 1.66 -10.22 16.40
N PRO A 179 1.28 -8.93 16.24
CA PRO A 179 1.66 -7.86 17.15
C PRO A 179 1.25 -8.15 18.60
N GLU A 180 2.07 -7.70 19.56
CA GLU A 180 1.85 -7.93 20.98
C GLU A 180 0.53 -7.31 21.49
N ASP A 181 0.17 -6.14 20.96
CA ASP A 181 -1.09 -5.47 21.26
C ASP A 181 -2.32 -6.27 20.83
N MET A 182 -2.25 -6.99 19.71
CA MET A 182 -3.31 -7.93 19.30
C MET A 182 -3.40 -9.14 20.21
N ARG A 183 -2.27 -9.57 20.80
CA ARG A 183 -2.24 -10.69 21.75
C ARG A 183 -2.81 -10.29 23.11
N SER A 184 -2.54 -9.06 23.54
CA SER A 184 -2.90 -8.58 24.90
C SER A 184 -4.25 -7.89 24.97
N ASN A 185 -4.64 -7.12 23.94
CA ASN A 185 -5.80 -6.23 23.95
C ASN A 185 -6.95 -6.70 23.03
N GLY A 186 -6.81 -7.82 22.34
CA GLY A 186 -7.88 -8.40 21.54
C GLY A 186 -9.04 -8.95 22.37
N SER A 187 -10.20 -9.20 21.75
CA SER A 187 -11.28 -9.94 22.40
C SER A 187 -10.80 -11.33 22.85
N ASP A 188 -11.47 -11.96 23.82
CA ASP A 188 -11.13 -13.31 24.33
C ASP A 188 -10.92 -14.32 23.20
N ARG A 189 -11.69 -14.21 22.12
CA ARG A 189 -11.57 -15.08 20.94
C ARG A 189 -10.27 -14.80 20.18
N VAL A 190 -9.93 -13.53 19.98
CA VAL A 190 -8.68 -13.11 19.32
C VAL A 190 -7.49 -13.52 20.17
N GLN A 191 -7.49 -13.26 21.47
CA GLN A 191 -6.43 -13.66 22.39
C GLN A 191 -6.21 -15.17 22.38
N LYS A 192 -7.28 -15.98 22.37
CA LYS A 192 -7.20 -17.44 22.33
C LYS A 192 -6.58 -17.94 21.03
N ILE A 193 -6.91 -17.34 19.89
CA ILE A 193 -6.31 -17.67 18.59
C ILE A 193 -4.84 -17.24 18.58
N THR A 194 -4.54 -16.01 18.97
CA THR A 194 -3.19 -15.43 18.89
C THR A 194 -2.22 -16.00 19.93
N SER A 195 -2.71 -16.62 21.01
CA SER A 195 -1.87 -17.30 22.00
C SER A 195 -1.16 -18.53 21.41
N VAL A 196 -1.72 -19.16 20.40
CA VAL A 196 -1.17 -20.39 19.75
C VAL A 196 -0.64 -20.13 18.35
N ALA A 197 -1.17 -19.12 17.63
CA ALA A 197 -0.73 -18.76 16.31
C ALA A 197 0.52 -17.86 16.37
N ARG A 198 1.47 -18.09 15.46
CA ARG A 198 2.65 -17.20 15.27
C ARG A 198 2.52 -16.34 14.03
N ALA A 199 1.80 -16.84 13.03
CA ALA A 199 1.50 -16.17 11.78
C ALA A 199 0.14 -16.64 11.30
N GLY A 200 -0.46 -15.94 10.34
CA GLY A 200 -1.75 -16.33 9.78
C GLY A 200 -2.02 -15.68 8.44
N THR A 201 -2.94 -16.27 7.69
CA THR A 201 -3.45 -15.71 6.43
C THR A 201 -4.95 -15.52 6.53
N ALA A 202 -5.45 -14.46 5.89
CA ALA A 202 -6.86 -14.25 5.62
C ALA A 202 -6.99 -13.91 4.14
N SER A 203 -7.94 -14.53 3.47
CA SER A 203 -8.22 -14.26 2.07
C SER A 203 -9.72 -14.20 1.83
N PHE A 204 -10.13 -13.35 0.91
CA PHE A 204 -11.52 -13.14 0.55
C PHE A 204 -11.63 -13.19 -0.97
N THR A 205 -12.58 -13.99 -1.45
CA THR A 205 -13.02 -13.98 -2.84
C THR A 205 -14.42 -13.41 -2.86
N PHE A 206 -14.66 -12.43 -3.68
CA PHE A 206 -15.99 -11.92 -3.90
C PHE A 206 -16.64 -12.77 -5.00
N GLU A 207 -17.66 -13.54 -4.65
CA GLU A 207 -18.44 -14.31 -5.61
C GLU A 207 -19.65 -13.50 -6.10
N ASN A 208 -20.06 -13.73 -7.35
CA ASN A 208 -21.14 -12.99 -8.00
C ASN A 208 -22.55 -13.22 -7.39
N ASP A 209 -22.69 -14.16 -6.47
CA ASP A 209 -23.96 -14.49 -5.82
C ASP A 209 -24.27 -13.62 -4.59
N GLY A 210 -23.39 -12.70 -4.21
CA GLY A 210 -23.57 -11.80 -3.06
C GLY A 210 -23.51 -12.49 -1.70
N SER A 211 -23.09 -13.76 -1.65
CA SER A 211 -22.86 -14.46 -0.40
C SER A 211 -21.44 -14.17 0.13
N LEU A 212 -21.36 -13.66 1.36
CA LEU A 212 -20.14 -13.58 2.15
C LEU A 212 -19.96 -14.85 2.95
#